data_68b2eaa503669cdcc763b07741453968
#
_entry.id   68b2eaa503669cdcc763b07741453968
#
_cell.length_a   1.000
_cell.length_b   1.000
_cell.length_c   1.000
_cell.angle_alpha   90.00
_cell.angle_beta   90.00
_cell.angle_gamma   90.00
#
_symmetry.space_group_name_H-M   'P 1'
#
loop_
_entity.id
_entity.type
_entity.pdbx_description
1 polymer ?
#
loop_
_entity_poly.entity_id
_entity_poly.type
_entity_poly.pdbx_seq_one_letter_code
_entity_poly.pdbx_strand_id
1 'polypeptide(L)'
;MTKTKTLSAILGAGILAVGVHAQTVKIAYPNWAEGIAMTNLMAAVLEEEMGYDVELTTADPGVIYSAVAAGDQDLFLDAWLPNTHEPYWDEYGDQLENLGTTFGNAITGLVVPTYMQVDSIDQLNSIASDLDNKIIGIGTGAGIYRATNAAINEYDLELVQVSSSGPAMTAALGDAIENNEPIVITGWKPHWMFGRYDLKVLDDPLGVYPIDGCRKVARPGFQQDMPEVAELMLNFTMTEEQLLDLMIAIDDSDADPRDVASDWMRSNQPVVDSWIPRS
;
A
#
# COMPACT_ATOMS: atom_id res chain seq x y z
N MET A 1 41.21 31.06 71.66
CA MET A 1 41.49 30.17 70.53
C MET A 1 40.16 29.66 69.99
N THR A 2 39.66 30.33 68.97
CA THR A 2 38.33 30.04 68.38
C THR A 2 38.55 29.35 67.02
N LYS A 3 38.14 28.06 66.87
CA LYS A 3 38.24 27.30 65.64
C LYS A 3 37.01 27.55 64.78
N THR A 4 37.20 28.24 63.68
CA THR A 4 36.20 28.40 62.62
C THR A 4 36.13 27.14 61.74
N LYS A 5 34.95 26.48 61.67
CA LYS A 5 34.70 25.37 60.77
C LYS A 5 34.09 25.92 59.48
N THR A 6 34.85 25.76 58.39
CA THR A 6 34.36 26.05 57.01
C THR A 6 33.48 24.90 56.53
N LEU A 7 32.24 25.22 56.20
CA LEU A 7 31.30 24.27 55.63
C LEU A 7 31.37 24.39 54.10
N SER A 8 31.92 23.38 53.40
CA SER A 8 31.94 23.32 51.94
C SER A 8 30.60 22.75 51.45
N ALA A 9 29.80 23.57 50.80
CA ALA A 9 28.60 23.14 50.12
C ALA A 9 28.98 22.58 48.74
N ILE A 10 28.74 21.26 48.54
CA ILE A 10 28.86 20.61 47.23
C ILE A 10 27.52 20.83 46.51
N LEU A 11 27.50 21.73 45.51
CA LEU A 11 26.42 21.85 44.56
C LEU A 11 26.45 20.63 43.60
N GLY A 12 25.59 19.65 43.81
CA GLY A 12 25.36 18.59 42.85
C GLY A 12 24.51 19.13 41.69
N ALA A 13 25.16 19.33 40.52
CA ALA A 13 24.43 19.58 39.28
C ALA A 13 23.72 18.28 38.88
N GLY A 14 22.41 18.18 39.13
CA GLY A 14 21.57 17.12 38.61
C GLY A 14 21.40 17.33 37.10
N ILE A 15 22.01 16.51 36.31
CA ILE A 15 21.71 16.40 34.86
C ILE A 15 20.31 15.79 34.78
N LEU A 16 19.31 16.61 34.48
CA LEU A 16 18.00 16.13 34.04
C LEU A 16 18.23 15.52 32.64
N ALA A 17 18.29 14.20 32.57
CA ALA A 17 18.15 13.49 31.32
C ALA A 17 16.72 13.78 30.80
N VAL A 18 16.58 14.72 29.89
CA VAL A 18 15.38 14.87 29.09
C VAL A 18 15.34 13.61 28.24
N GLY A 19 14.46 12.68 28.54
CA GLY A 19 14.18 11.54 27.69
C GLY A 19 13.70 12.12 26.35
N VAL A 20 14.51 11.94 25.32
CA VAL A 20 14.05 12.18 23.93
C VAL A 20 13.09 11.04 23.66
N HIS A 21 11.79 11.31 23.78
CA HIS A 21 10.79 10.40 23.23
C HIS A 21 10.95 10.41 21.72
N ALA A 22 11.06 9.22 21.11
CA ALA A 22 11.03 9.11 19.67
C ALA A 22 9.73 9.74 19.16
N GLN A 23 9.82 10.52 18.08
CA GLN A 23 8.63 11.10 17.46
C GLN A 23 7.88 9.99 16.75
N THR A 24 6.56 9.94 16.89
CA THR A 24 5.71 8.90 16.29
C THR A 24 5.29 9.32 14.88
N VAL A 25 5.41 8.42 13.92
CA VAL A 25 4.87 8.55 12.55
C VAL A 25 3.66 7.63 12.41
N LYS A 26 2.53 8.17 12.00
CA LYS A 26 1.28 7.42 11.83
C LYS A 26 1.01 7.17 10.36
N ILE A 27 0.94 5.91 9.96
CA ILE A 27 0.74 5.52 8.56
C ILE A 27 -0.55 4.72 8.45
N ALA A 28 -1.48 5.20 7.62
CA ALA A 28 -2.69 4.46 7.28
C ALA A 28 -2.52 3.74 5.93
N TYR A 29 -3.09 2.54 5.81
CA TYR A 29 -2.98 1.72 4.60
C TYR A 29 -4.17 0.78 4.42
N PRO A 30 -4.55 0.44 3.16
CA PRO A 30 -5.55 -0.58 2.89
C PRO A 30 -4.95 -1.98 3.02
N ASN A 31 -5.81 -2.97 3.26
CA ASN A 31 -5.39 -4.37 3.35
C ASN A 31 -5.19 -4.99 1.94
N TRP A 32 -4.28 -4.39 1.17
CA TRP A 32 -3.86 -4.83 -0.16
C TRP A 32 -2.38 -5.22 -0.13
N ALA A 33 -1.97 -6.13 -1.03
CA ALA A 33 -0.64 -6.73 -0.99
C ALA A 33 0.49 -5.69 -1.03
N GLU A 34 0.41 -4.73 -1.96
CA GLU A 34 1.39 -3.65 -2.12
C GLU A 34 1.33 -2.64 -0.97
N GLY A 35 0.13 -2.31 -0.50
CA GLY A 35 -0.06 -1.40 0.64
C GLY A 35 0.54 -1.97 1.92
N ILE A 36 0.33 -3.27 2.19
CA ILE A 36 0.95 -4.00 3.31
C ILE A 36 2.48 -3.98 3.16
N ALA A 37 2.99 -4.34 1.98
CA ALA A 37 4.42 -4.46 1.73
C ALA A 37 5.14 -3.11 1.92
N MET A 38 4.71 -2.07 1.21
CA MET A 38 5.33 -0.74 1.28
C MET A 38 5.24 -0.12 2.67
N THR A 39 4.09 -0.27 3.33
CA THR A 39 3.86 0.33 4.65
C THR A 39 4.71 -0.35 5.73
N ASN A 40 4.80 -1.68 5.74
CA ASN A 40 5.63 -2.39 6.70
C ASN A 40 7.12 -2.17 6.44
N LEU A 41 7.55 -2.11 5.17
CA LEU A 41 8.92 -1.75 4.83
C LEU A 41 9.28 -0.34 5.32
N MET A 42 8.41 0.64 5.04
CA MET A 42 8.65 2.01 5.48
C MET A 42 8.69 2.14 6.99
N ALA A 43 7.85 1.39 7.69
CA ALA A 43 7.86 1.39 9.13
C ALA A 43 9.13 0.74 9.70
N ALA A 44 9.65 -0.35 9.09
CA ALA A 44 10.94 -0.92 9.46
C ALA A 44 12.09 0.08 9.28
N VAL A 45 12.12 0.79 8.14
CA VAL A 45 13.13 1.82 7.86
C VAL A 45 13.07 2.96 8.89
N LEU A 46 11.88 3.47 9.19
CA LEU A 46 11.70 4.55 10.16
C LEU A 46 12.13 4.14 11.57
N GLU A 47 11.82 2.93 12.00
CA GLU A 47 12.15 2.46 13.34
C GLU A 47 13.63 2.05 13.48
N GLU A 48 14.13 1.23 12.55
CA GLU A 48 15.47 0.64 12.70
C GLU A 48 16.59 1.57 12.22
N GLU A 49 16.36 2.36 11.16
CA GLU A 49 17.40 3.21 10.58
C GLU A 49 17.33 4.67 11.03
N MET A 50 16.12 5.16 11.40
CA MET A 50 15.91 6.57 11.74
C MET A 50 15.50 6.82 13.19
N GLY A 51 15.09 5.76 13.92
CA GLY A 51 14.77 5.83 15.36
C GLY A 51 13.44 6.51 15.70
N TYR A 52 12.49 6.50 14.78
CA TYR A 52 11.12 6.93 15.02
C TYR A 52 10.29 5.78 15.64
N ASP A 53 9.21 6.12 16.33
CA ASP A 53 8.14 5.16 16.62
C ASP A 53 7.12 5.17 15.47
N VAL A 54 6.54 4.03 15.10
CA VAL A 54 5.56 3.95 14.01
C VAL A 54 4.27 3.31 14.46
N GLU A 55 3.15 4.00 14.18
CA GLU A 55 1.79 3.47 14.38
C GLU A 55 1.15 3.18 13.02
N LEU A 56 0.72 1.93 12.82
CA LEU A 56 0.05 1.48 11.59
C LEU A 56 -1.45 1.33 11.81
N THR A 57 -2.25 1.86 10.88
CA THR A 57 -3.71 1.77 10.92
C THR A 57 -4.23 1.23 9.59
N THR A 58 -4.95 0.11 9.63
CA THR A 58 -5.61 -0.44 8.44
C THR A 58 -7.02 0.11 8.30
N ALA A 59 -7.36 0.64 7.12
CA ALA A 59 -8.69 1.17 6.82
C ALA A 59 -9.01 1.14 5.33
N ASP A 60 -10.27 1.43 4.95
CA ASP A 60 -10.65 1.63 3.55
C ASP A 60 -10.13 2.98 3.01
N PRO A 61 -9.85 3.12 1.70
CA PRO A 61 -9.27 4.33 1.11
C PRO A 61 -9.98 5.63 1.48
N GLY A 62 -11.30 5.68 1.45
CA GLY A 62 -12.05 6.89 1.81
C GLY A 62 -11.82 7.35 3.26
N VAL A 63 -11.68 6.39 4.20
CA VAL A 63 -11.34 6.67 5.60
C VAL A 63 -9.90 7.15 5.70
N ILE A 64 -8.98 6.53 4.95
CA ILE A 64 -7.56 6.91 4.93
C ILE A 64 -7.40 8.35 4.44
N TYR A 65 -7.97 8.69 3.28
CA TYR A 65 -7.88 10.05 2.72
C TYR A 65 -8.44 11.10 3.69
N SER A 66 -9.60 10.82 4.29
CA SER A 66 -10.21 11.70 5.30
C SER A 66 -9.32 11.87 6.53
N ALA A 67 -8.75 10.79 7.07
CA ALA A 67 -7.91 10.82 8.26
C ALA A 67 -6.58 11.56 8.01
N VAL A 68 -5.96 11.37 6.84
CA VAL A 68 -4.73 12.09 6.47
C VAL A 68 -5.02 13.57 6.24
N ALA A 69 -6.12 13.92 5.57
CA ALA A 69 -6.51 15.31 5.38
C ALA A 69 -6.84 16.03 6.71
N ALA A 70 -7.41 15.31 7.67
CA ALA A 70 -7.69 15.84 9.02
C ALA A 70 -6.45 15.94 9.92
N GLY A 71 -5.33 15.28 9.55
CA GLY A 71 -4.12 15.20 10.37
C GLY A 71 -4.17 14.14 11.48
N ASP A 72 -5.15 13.23 11.44
CA ASP A 72 -5.25 12.09 12.37
C ASP A 72 -4.24 10.99 12.01
N GLN A 73 -3.85 10.92 10.74
CA GLN A 73 -2.77 10.10 10.19
C GLN A 73 -1.76 11.00 9.47
N ASP A 74 -0.48 10.63 9.47
CA ASP A 74 0.58 11.41 8.84
C ASP A 74 0.75 11.10 7.36
N LEU A 75 0.68 9.81 7.00
CA LEU A 75 1.05 9.30 5.67
C LEU A 75 0.07 8.26 5.14
N PHE A 76 -0.05 8.24 3.82
CA PHE A 76 -0.62 7.17 3.02
C PHE A 76 0.28 6.92 1.80
N LEU A 77 0.80 5.70 1.64
CA LEU A 77 1.83 5.37 0.65
C LEU A 77 1.28 4.74 -0.63
N ASP A 78 -0.03 4.51 -0.70
CA ASP A 78 -0.67 3.69 -1.73
C ASP A 78 -1.84 4.41 -2.41
N ALA A 79 -1.61 5.68 -2.80
CA ALA A 79 -2.59 6.50 -3.51
C ALA A 79 -2.49 6.28 -5.03
N TRP A 80 -3.46 5.60 -5.62
CA TRP A 80 -3.53 5.28 -7.06
C TRP A 80 -4.12 6.44 -7.85
N LEU A 81 -3.27 7.24 -8.45
CA LEU A 81 -3.63 8.50 -9.10
C LEU A 81 -3.08 8.60 -10.52
N PRO A 82 -3.76 9.32 -11.43
CA PRO A 82 -4.88 10.23 -11.14
C PRO A 82 -6.28 9.60 -11.15
N ASN A 83 -6.46 8.33 -11.56
CA ASN A 83 -7.76 7.81 -11.98
C ASN A 83 -8.46 6.96 -10.89
N THR A 84 -7.80 5.88 -10.42
CA THR A 84 -8.42 4.89 -9.52
C THR A 84 -8.91 5.53 -8.22
N HIS A 85 -8.18 6.50 -7.66
CA HIS A 85 -8.57 7.24 -6.47
C HIS A 85 -9.06 8.67 -6.76
N GLU A 86 -9.43 8.98 -8.03
CA GLU A 86 -9.93 10.30 -8.44
C GLU A 86 -10.96 10.91 -7.48
N PRO A 87 -12.07 10.24 -7.08
CA PRO A 87 -13.06 10.85 -6.21
C PRO A 87 -12.54 11.26 -4.83
N TYR A 88 -11.58 10.50 -4.28
CA TYR A 88 -10.95 10.86 -3.02
C TYR A 88 -9.96 12.01 -3.19
N TRP A 89 -9.28 12.04 -4.35
CA TRP A 89 -8.37 13.13 -4.67
C TRP A 89 -9.10 14.44 -4.95
N ASP A 90 -10.25 14.38 -5.61
CA ASP A 90 -11.10 15.56 -5.85
C ASP A 90 -11.65 16.14 -4.54
N GLU A 91 -11.93 15.29 -3.55
CA GLU A 91 -12.47 15.73 -2.26
C GLU A 91 -11.39 16.25 -1.29
N TYR A 92 -10.23 15.60 -1.25
CA TYR A 92 -9.21 15.86 -0.23
C TYR A 92 -7.87 16.39 -0.77
N GLY A 93 -7.60 16.26 -2.08
CA GLY A 93 -6.27 16.49 -2.66
C GLY A 93 -5.70 17.89 -2.43
N ASP A 94 -6.53 18.93 -2.41
CA ASP A 94 -6.12 20.31 -2.11
C ASP A 94 -5.61 20.50 -0.66
N GLN A 95 -5.90 19.54 0.23
CA GLN A 95 -5.47 19.56 1.63
C GLN A 95 -4.24 18.70 1.86
N LEU A 96 -3.86 17.87 0.89
CA LEU A 96 -2.80 16.88 1.05
C LEU A 96 -1.49 17.33 0.42
N GLU A 97 -0.38 16.89 1.01
CA GLU A 97 0.95 17.06 0.42
C GLU A 97 1.30 15.82 -0.41
N ASN A 98 1.57 16.02 -1.72
CA ASN A 98 2.00 14.94 -2.61
C ASN A 98 3.53 14.78 -2.51
N LEU A 99 3.99 13.64 -2.00
CA LEU A 99 5.39 13.31 -1.80
C LEU A 99 5.99 12.47 -2.94
N GLY A 100 5.36 12.51 -4.12
CA GLY A 100 5.86 11.84 -5.32
C GLY A 100 5.36 10.41 -5.50
N THR A 101 5.89 9.76 -6.53
CA THR A 101 5.49 8.42 -6.96
C THR A 101 6.39 7.36 -6.35
N THR A 102 5.81 6.27 -5.83
CA THR A 102 6.55 5.09 -5.36
C THR A 102 6.89 4.19 -6.54
N PHE A 103 5.89 3.85 -7.35
CA PHE A 103 6.05 3.13 -8.62
C PHE A 103 5.06 3.66 -9.65
N GLY A 104 5.43 3.57 -10.95
CA GLY A 104 4.56 3.91 -12.08
C GLY A 104 3.91 2.68 -12.71
N ASN A 105 3.13 2.89 -13.77
CA ASN A 105 2.45 1.84 -14.52
C ASN A 105 1.59 0.90 -13.66
N ALA A 106 0.88 1.49 -12.70
CA ALA A 106 -0.08 0.78 -11.88
C ALA A 106 -1.31 0.44 -12.74
N ILE A 107 -1.51 -0.85 -13.03
CA ILE A 107 -2.55 -1.35 -13.93
C ILE A 107 -3.62 -2.03 -13.09
N THR A 108 -4.89 -1.69 -13.37
CA THR A 108 -6.05 -2.41 -12.86
C THR A 108 -6.77 -3.12 -14.01
N GLY A 109 -7.55 -4.17 -13.73
CA GLY A 109 -8.32 -4.87 -14.77
C GLY A 109 -9.05 -6.10 -14.28
N LEU A 110 -9.68 -6.81 -15.19
CA LEU A 110 -10.19 -8.16 -14.96
C LEU A 110 -9.09 -9.18 -15.27
N VAL A 111 -8.91 -10.14 -14.39
CA VAL A 111 -7.83 -11.12 -14.45
C VAL A 111 -8.42 -12.52 -14.45
N VAL A 112 -7.86 -13.39 -15.29
CA VAL A 112 -8.23 -14.79 -15.39
C VAL A 112 -6.99 -15.68 -15.44
N PRO A 113 -7.08 -16.95 -15.03
CA PRO A 113 -6.05 -17.95 -15.30
C PRO A 113 -5.82 -18.15 -16.82
N THR A 114 -4.55 -18.38 -17.23
CA THR A 114 -4.20 -18.51 -18.65
C THR A 114 -4.82 -19.71 -19.34
N TYR A 115 -5.28 -20.73 -18.58
CA TYR A 115 -5.99 -21.87 -19.18
C TYR A 115 -7.40 -21.53 -19.69
N MET A 116 -7.97 -20.38 -19.30
CA MET A 116 -9.24 -19.92 -19.83
C MET A 116 -9.11 -19.37 -21.26
N GLN A 117 -10.07 -19.74 -22.12
CA GLN A 117 -10.05 -19.41 -23.55
C GLN A 117 -10.75 -18.06 -23.83
N VAL A 118 -10.46 -17.06 -23.03
CA VAL A 118 -10.92 -15.67 -23.19
C VAL A 118 -9.74 -14.74 -23.01
N ASP A 119 -9.59 -13.76 -23.89
CA ASP A 119 -8.46 -12.82 -23.88
C ASP A 119 -8.91 -11.36 -23.72
N SER A 120 -10.22 -11.09 -23.80
CA SER A 120 -10.78 -9.73 -23.75
C SER A 120 -12.09 -9.70 -22.96
N ILE A 121 -12.37 -8.55 -22.35
CA ILE A 121 -13.56 -8.32 -21.50
C ILE A 121 -14.87 -8.57 -22.28
N ASP A 122 -14.94 -8.18 -23.55
CA ASP A 122 -16.11 -8.36 -24.41
C ASP A 122 -16.46 -9.84 -24.71
N GLN A 123 -15.55 -10.76 -24.42
CA GLN A 123 -15.76 -12.19 -24.58
C GLN A 123 -16.43 -12.86 -23.37
N LEU A 124 -16.47 -12.18 -22.22
CA LEU A 124 -16.90 -12.78 -20.94
C LEU A 124 -18.35 -13.29 -20.96
N ASN A 125 -19.25 -12.64 -21.70
CA ASN A 125 -20.64 -13.11 -21.83
C ASN A 125 -20.74 -14.51 -22.44
N SER A 126 -19.79 -14.92 -23.28
CA SER A 126 -19.79 -16.25 -23.90
C SER A 126 -19.56 -17.39 -22.90
N ILE A 127 -19.01 -17.08 -21.72
CA ILE A 127 -18.70 -18.02 -20.64
C ILE A 127 -19.36 -17.64 -19.30
N ALA A 128 -20.30 -16.69 -19.30
CA ALA A 128 -20.88 -16.15 -18.07
C ALA A 128 -21.47 -17.24 -17.17
N SER A 129 -22.14 -18.26 -17.77
CA SER A 129 -22.69 -19.39 -17.01
C SER A 129 -21.62 -20.26 -16.33
N ASP A 130 -20.45 -20.39 -16.94
CA ASP A 130 -19.34 -21.18 -16.36
C ASP A 130 -18.69 -20.44 -15.18
N LEU A 131 -18.90 -19.12 -15.10
CA LEU A 131 -18.44 -18.22 -14.03
C LEU A 131 -19.51 -18.03 -12.92
N ASP A 132 -20.60 -18.80 -12.91
CA ASP A 132 -21.76 -18.54 -12.05
C ASP A 132 -22.29 -17.09 -12.16
N ASN A 133 -22.07 -16.44 -13.28
CA ASN A 133 -22.35 -15.03 -13.53
C ASN A 133 -21.68 -14.08 -12.54
N LYS A 134 -20.44 -14.38 -12.09
CA LYS A 134 -19.75 -13.61 -11.05
C LYS A 134 -18.37 -13.11 -11.50
N ILE A 135 -18.00 -11.92 -11.03
CA ILE A 135 -16.64 -11.42 -10.96
C ILE A 135 -16.29 -11.31 -9.48
N ILE A 136 -15.25 -11.97 -9.02
CA ILE A 136 -14.83 -11.89 -7.63
C ILE A 136 -13.96 -10.65 -7.45
N GLY A 137 -14.47 -9.68 -6.71
CA GLY A 137 -13.80 -8.40 -6.47
C GLY A 137 -13.35 -8.22 -5.04
N ILE A 138 -12.86 -7.02 -4.75
CA ILE A 138 -12.46 -6.57 -3.41
C ILE A 138 -13.48 -5.61 -2.79
N GLY A 139 -13.11 -4.92 -1.72
CA GLY A 139 -14.01 -4.03 -0.98
C GLY A 139 -14.62 -2.91 -1.82
N THR A 140 -15.85 -2.53 -1.52
CA THR A 140 -16.62 -1.50 -2.26
C THR A 140 -16.00 -0.10 -2.22
N GLY A 141 -15.11 0.17 -1.24
CA GLY A 141 -14.34 1.42 -1.14
C GLY A 141 -13.15 1.48 -2.09
N ALA A 142 -12.75 0.36 -2.72
CA ALA A 142 -11.64 0.35 -3.66
C ALA A 142 -12.04 0.98 -5.01
N GLY A 143 -11.13 1.74 -5.63
CA GLY A 143 -11.38 2.35 -6.93
C GLY A 143 -11.65 1.34 -8.03
N ILE A 144 -10.94 0.20 -8.02
CA ILE A 144 -11.18 -0.90 -8.97
C ILE A 144 -12.59 -1.48 -8.86
N TYR A 145 -13.25 -1.40 -7.69
CA TYR A 145 -14.65 -1.81 -7.55
C TYR A 145 -15.56 -0.95 -8.43
N ARG A 146 -15.33 0.37 -8.46
CA ARG A 146 -16.10 1.29 -9.33
C ARG A 146 -15.80 1.05 -10.81
N ALA A 147 -14.50 0.89 -11.15
CA ALA A 147 -14.09 0.59 -12.53
C ALA A 147 -14.71 -0.72 -13.03
N THR A 148 -14.77 -1.76 -12.20
CA THR A 148 -15.40 -3.04 -12.56
C THR A 148 -16.93 -2.89 -12.78
N ASN A 149 -17.61 -2.12 -11.94
CA ASN A 149 -19.03 -1.83 -12.19
C ASN A 149 -19.26 -1.00 -13.47
N ALA A 150 -18.34 -0.09 -13.79
CA ALA A 150 -18.36 0.62 -15.07
C ALA A 150 -18.13 -0.36 -16.23
N ALA A 151 -17.16 -1.27 -16.13
CA ALA A 151 -16.91 -2.29 -17.15
C ALA A 151 -18.13 -3.21 -17.36
N ILE A 152 -18.80 -3.63 -16.29
CA ILE A 152 -20.04 -4.43 -16.38
C ILE A 152 -21.10 -3.69 -17.23
N ASN A 153 -21.26 -2.39 -17.02
CA ASN A 153 -22.22 -1.58 -17.75
C ASN A 153 -21.78 -1.28 -19.20
N GLU A 154 -20.53 -0.86 -19.41
CA GLU A 154 -20.05 -0.45 -20.73
C GLU A 154 -19.91 -1.62 -21.72
N TYR A 155 -19.58 -2.81 -21.20
CA TYR A 155 -19.51 -4.05 -21.99
C TYR A 155 -20.81 -4.86 -21.99
N ASP A 156 -21.88 -4.36 -21.34
CA ASP A 156 -23.16 -5.05 -21.19
C ASP A 156 -22.97 -6.51 -20.69
N LEU A 157 -22.15 -6.67 -19.62
CA LEU A 157 -21.82 -8.00 -19.11
C LEU A 157 -22.99 -8.62 -18.33
N GLU A 158 -23.26 -9.91 -18.58
CA GLU A 158 -24.22 -10.73 -17.83
C GLU A 158 -23.61 -11.25 -16.51
N LEU A 159 -22.68 -10.48 -15.94
CA LEU A 159 -21.95 -10.81 -14.73
C LEU A 159 -22.27 -9.79 -13.63
N VAL A 160 -22.14 -10.20 -12.39
CA VAL A 160 -22.25 -9.33 -11.22
C VAL A 160 -20.93 -9.34 -10.42
N GLN A 161 -20.51 -8.20 -9.95
CA GLN A 161 -19.34 -8.12 -9.07
C GLN A 161 -19.70 -8.53 -7.65
N VAL A 162 -18.99 -9.52 -7.10
CA VAL A 162 -19.10 -9.97 -5.72
C VAL A 162 -18.00 -9.27 -4.92
N SER A 163 -18.40 -8.40 -3.98
CA SER A 163 -17.45 -7.72 -3.10
C SER A 163 -16.90 -8.69 -2.06
N SER A 164 -15.57 -8.66 -1.86
CA SER A 164 -14.88 -9.41 -0.82
C SER A 164 -13.73 -8.58 -0.20
N SER A 165 -12.62 -9.21 0.17
CA SER A 165 -11.36 -8.54 0.54
C SER A 165 -10.25 -9.03 -0.39
N GLY A 166 -9.10 -8.34 -0.41
CA GLY A 166 -7.92 -8.79 -1.16
C GLY A 166 -7.55 -10.25 -0.84
N PRO A 167 -7.33 -10.62 0.43
CA PRO A 167 -7.05 -12.01 0.82
C PRO A 167 -8.15 -13.02 0.44
N ALA A 168 -9.43 -12.65 0.55
CA ALA A 168 -10.53 -13.55 0.18
C ALA A 168 -10.62 -13.75 -1.34
N MET A 169 -10.36 -12.71 -2.13
CA MET A 169 -10.29 -12.80 -3.59
C MET A 169 -9.14 -13.70 -4.05
N THR A 170 -7.95 -13.53 -3.48
CA THR A 170 -6.78 -14.37 -3.84
C THR A 170 -6.93 -15.82 -3.37
N ALA A 171 -7.59 -16.07 -2.23
CA ALA A 171 -7.94 -17.41 -1.80
C ALA A 171 -8.91 -18.09 -2.80
N ALA A 172 -9.98 -17.39 -3.22
CA ALA A 172 -10.90 -17.91 -4.23
C ALA A 172 -10.19 -18.18 -5.58
N LEU A 173 -9.23 -17.33 -5.97
CA LEU A 173 -8.40 -17.56 -7.14
C LEU A 173 -7.57 -18.83 -7.00
N GLY A 174 -6.89 -19.03 -5.86
CA GLY A 174 -6.09 -20.22 -5.58
C GLY A 174 -6.93 -21.51 -5.64
N ASP A 175 -8.07 -21.52 -4.96
CA ASP A 175 -9.02 -22.64 -4.96
C ASP A 175 -9.48 -23.00 -6.38
N ALA A 176 -9.84 -22.00 -7.19
CA ALA A 176 -10.26 -22.23 -8.58
C ALA A 176 -9.12 -22.79 -9.45
N ILE A 177 -7.89 -22.30 -9.29
CA ILE A 177 -6.72 -22.80 -10.02
C ILE A 177 -6.41 -24.25 -9.64
N GLU A 178 -6.42 -24.59 -8.35
CA GLU A 178 -6.16 -25.96 -7.89
C GLU A 178 -7.18 -26.96 -8.46
N ASN A 179 -8.43 -26.55 -8.64
CA ASN A 179 -9.50 -27.37 -9.19
C ASN A 179 -9.64 -27.26 -10.72
N ASN A 180 -8.84 -26.40 -11.37
CA ASN A 180 -8.93 -26.06 -12.80
C ASN A 180 -10.34 -25.56 -13.17
N GLU A 181 -10.95 -24.75 -12.29
CA GLU A 181 -12.26 -24.14 -12.45
C GLU A 181 -12.15 -22.74 -13.07
N PRO A 182 -13.16 -22.30 -13.86
CA PRO A 182 -13.13 -20.95 -14.41
C PRO A 182 -13.41 -19.91 -13.33
N ILE A 183 -12.64 -18.82 -13.35
CA ILE A 183 -12.80 -17.69 -12.45
C ILE A 183 -12.39 -16.39 -13.12
N VAL A 184 -13.12 -15.31 -12.85
CA VAL A 184 -12.72 -13.93 -13.15
C VAL A 184 -12.62 -13.16 -11.84
N ILE A 185 -11.50 -12.52 -11.64
CA ILE A 185 -11.28 -11.65 -10.47
C ILE A 185 -11.00 -10.21 -10.92
N THR A 186 -11.20 -9.25 -10.03
CA THR A 186 -10.55 -7.94 -10.16
C THR A 186 -9.09 -8.10 -9.81
N GLY A 187 -8.19 -7.49 -10.55
CA GLY A 187 -6.76 -7.60 -10.28
C GLY A 187 -5.99 -6.35 -10.64
N TRP A 188 -4.77 -6.25 -10.14
CA TRP A 188 -3.88 -5.12 -10.40
C TRP A 188 -2.42 -5.55 -10.41
N LYS A 189 -1.58 -4.75 -11.07
CA LYS A 189 -0.13 -4.92 -11.06
C LYS A 189 0.54 -3.66 -10.49
N PRO A 190 1.60 -3.86 -9.69
CA PRO A 190 2.18 -5.13 -9.24
C PRO A 190 1.33 -5.85 -8.17
N HIS A 191 1.30 -7.18 -8.22
CA HIS A 191 0.70 -8.05 -7.21
C HIS A 191 1.38 -9.43 -7.23
N TRP A 192 1.66 -10.02 -6.07
CA TRP A 192 2.36 -11.30 -5.93
C TRP A 192 1.69 -12.46 -6.68
N MET A 193 0.37 -12.42 -6.86
CA MET A 193 -0.38 -13.47 -7.55
C MET A 193 0.11 -13.74 -8.98
N PHE A 194 0.66 -12.72 -9.68
CA PHE A 194 1.25 -12.89 -11.01
C PHE A 194 2.63 -13.55 -10.99
N GLY A 195 3.29 -13.59 -9.86
CA GLY A 195 4.51 -14.36 -9.66
C GLY A 195 4.25 -15.81 -9.26
N ARG A 196 3.06 -16.09 -8.69
CA ARG A 196 2.69 -17.41 -8.19
C ARG A 196 1.87 -18.23 -9.18
N TYR A 197 0.98 -17.58 -9.93
CA TYR A 197 0.03 -18.23 -10.82
C TYR A 197 0.20 -17.74 -12.26
N ASP A 198 -0.11 -18.64 -13.23
CA ASP A 198 -0.17 -18.28 -14.64
C ASP A 198 -1.47 -17.51 -14.93
N LEU A 199 -1.39 -16.18 -14.87
CA LEU A 199 -2.52 -15.27 -15.00
C LEU A 199 -2.36 -14.34 -16.20
N LYS A 200 -3.49 -13.91 -16.75
CA LYS A 200 -3.54 -12.81 -17.72
C LYS A 200 -4.57 -11.77 -17.32
N VAL A 201 -4.21 -10.51 -17.55
CA VAL A 201 -5.17 -9.39 -17.54
C VAL A 201 -5.89 -9.42 -18.89
N LEU A 202 -7.21 -9.35 -18.87
CA LEU A 202 -8.01 -9.29 -20.09
C LEU A 202 -7.81 -7.95 -20.80
N ASP A 203 -7.79 -8.00 -22.13
CA ASP A 203 -7.80 -6.80 -22.95
C ASP A 203 -9.05 -5.96 -22.68
N ASP A 204 -8.88 -4.66 -22.59
CA ASP A 204 -9.93 -3.66 -22.35
C ASP A 204 -10.08 -2.72 -23.57
N PRO A 205 -10.78 -3.12 -24.65
CA PRO A 205 -10.93 -2.31 -25.85
C PRO A 205 -11.64 -0.97 -25.65
N LEU A 206 -12.46 -0.85 -24.59
CA LEU A 206 -13.17 0.40 -24.27
C LEU A 206 -12.38 1.34 -23.36
N GLY A 207 -11.27 0.86 -22.78
CA GLY A 207 -10.40 1.67 -21.93
C GLY A 207 -11.03 2.06 -20.59
N VAL A 208 -11.80 1.16 -19.98
CA VAL A 208 -12.47 1.41 -18.69
C VAL A 208 -11.49 1.40 -17.52
N TYR A 209 -10.38 0.68 -17.68
CA TYR A 209 -9.33 0.55 -16.66
C TYR A 209 -8.09 1.37 -17.05
N PRO A 210 -8.01 2.63 -16.62
CA PRO A 210 -6.85 3.48 -16.93
C PRO A 210 -5.61 3.06 -16.15
N ILE A 211 -4.45 3.53 -16.64
CA ILE A 211 -3.17 3.33 -15.98
C ILE A 211 -2.94 4.47 -15.00
N ASP A 212 -2.46 4.14 -13.80
CA ASP A 212 -2.12 5.06 -12.73
C ASP A 212 -0.64 5.03 -12.37
N GLY A 213 -0.26 5.87 -11.41
CA GLY A 213 0.95 5.74 -10.61
C GLY A 213 0.56 5.64 -9.13
N CYS A 214 1.23 4.80 -8.39
CA CYS A 214 1.09 4.76 -6.94
C CYS A 214 1.89 5.89 -6.31
N ARG A 215 1.23 6.73 -5.51
CA ARG A 215 1.80 7.94 -4.91
C ARG A 215 1.76 7.90 -3.39
N LYS A 216 2.71 8.63 -2.81
CA LYS A 216 2.76 8.92 -1.38
C LYS A 216 2.09 10.25 -1.12
N VAL A 217 1.17 10.28 -0.19
CA VAL A 217 0.51 11.52 0.25
C VAL A 217 0.62 11.67 1.75
N ALA A 218 0.72 12.91 2.20
CA ALA A 218 0.87 13.27 3.59
C ALA A 218 -0.18 14.31 4.02
N ARG A 219 -0.36 14.43 5.32
CA ARG A 219 -1.21 15.48 5.92
C ARG A 219 -0.67 16.89 5.65
N PRO A 220 -1.53 17.92 5.84
CA PRO A 220 -1.09 19.31 5.77
C PRO A 220 0.04 19.62 6.75
N GLY A 221 1.06 20.33 6.30
CA GLY A 221 2.22 20.75 7.10
C GLY A 221 3.24 19.66 7.42
N PHE A 222 3.07 18.46 6.89
CA PHE A 222 3.94 17.32 7.19
C PHE A 222 5.42 17.58 6.89
N GLN A 223 5.73 18.17 5.72
CA GLN A 223 7.11 18.45 5.33
C GLN A 223 7.79 19.47 6.27
N GLN A 224 7.03 20.34 6.92
CA GLN A 224 7.56 21.28 7.90
C GLN A 224 7.76 20.66 9.28
N ASP A 225 6.84 19.78 9.67
CA ASP A 225 6.84 19.16 11.01
C ASP A 225 7.84 18.01 11.10
N MET A 226 8.02 17.25 10.00
CA MET A 226 8.81 16.03 9.91
C MET A 226 9.73 16.05 8.66
N PRO A 227 10.64 17.01 8.53
CA PRO A 227 11.41 17.23 7.31
C PRO A 227 12.27 16.02 6.89
N GLU A 228 12.87 15.31 7.84
CA GLU A 228 13.68 14.11 7.54
C GLU A 228 12.83 12.95 7.02
N VAL A 229 11.65 12.73 7.61
CA VAL A 229 10.70 11.72 7.12
C VAL A 229 10.13 12.10 5.76
N ALA A 230 9.86 13.38 5.55
CA ALA A 230 9.40 13.88 4.25
C ALA A 230 10.45 13.69 3.16
N GLU A 231 11.74 13.92 3.45
CA GLU A 231 12.85 13.67 2.52
C GLU A 231 12.99 12.17 2.22
N LEU A 232 12.90 11.30 3.24
CA LEU A 232 12.83 9.86 3.04
C LEU A 232 11.69 9.49 2.08
N MET A 233 10.49 10.04 2.30
CA MET A 233 9.33 9.78 1.43
C MET A 233 9.56 10.27 -0.01
N LEU A 234 10.16 11.43 -0.20
CA LEU A 234 10.47 11.97 -1.53
C LEU A 234 11.46 11.06 -2.29
N ASN A 235 12.42 10.47 -1.58
CA ASN A 235 13.42 9.57 -2.15
C ASN A 235 12.89 8.14 -2.36
N PHE A 236 11.90 7.71 -1.58
CA PHE A 236 11.38 6.34 -1.61
C PHE A 236 10.76 6.01 -2.95
N THR A 237 11.36 5.08 -3.65
CA THR A 237 10.85 4.49 -4.91
C THR A 237 11.19 3.00 -4.94
N MET A 238 10.34 2.21 -5.54
CA MET A 238 10.56 0.77 -5.77
C MET A 238 10.39 0.42 -7.24
N THR A 239 11.22 -0.48 -7.73
CA THR A 239 10.95 -1.13 -9.00
C THR A 239 9.84 -2.16 -8.82
N GLU A 240 9.19 -2.55 -9.92
CA GLU A 240 8.18 -3.63 -9.89
C GLU A 240 8.77 -4.93 -9.34
N GLU A 241 10.02 -5.27 -9.71
CA GLU A 241 10.73 -6.44 -9.23
C GLU A 241 10.95 -6.41 -7.70
N GLN A 242 11.41 -5.27 -7.17
CA GLN A 242 11.63 -5.09 -5.72
C GLN A 242 10.33 -5.24 -4.93
N LEU A 243 9.25 -4.61 -5.41
CA LEU A 243 7.96 -4.67 -4.74
C LEU A 243 7.34 -6.07 -4.82
N LEU A 244 7.46 -6.72 -5.98
CA LEU A 244 6.99 -8.09 -6.17
C LEU A 244 7.73 -9.07 -5.25
N ASP A 245 9.06 -8.96 -5.16
CA ASP A 245 9.91 -9.79 -4.29
C ASP A 245 9.49 -9.64 -2.81
N LEU A 246 9.29 -8.42 -2.33
CA LEU A 246 8.83 -8.17 -0.96
C LEU A 246 7.41 -8.73 -0.73
N MET A 247 6.48 -8.51 -1.67
CA MET A 247 5.11 -9.04 -1.55
C MET A 247 5.08 -10.56 -1.50
N ILE A 248 5.91 -11.24 -2.33
CA ILE A 248 6.03 -12.71 -2.31
C ILE A 248 6.61 -13.18 -0.98
N ALA A 249 7.66 -12.52 -0.49
CA ALA A 249 8.26 -12.87 0.79
C ALA A 249 7.26 -12.77 1.96
N ILE A 250 6.40 -11.74 1.95
CA ILE A 250 5.35 -11.57 2.97
C ILE A 250 4.27 -12.65 2.82
N ASP A 251 3.81 -12.93 1.59
CA ASP A 251 2.75 -13.91 1.36
C ASP A 251 3.18 -15.37 1.63
N ASP A 252 4.46 -15.68 1.42
CA ASP A 252 5.05 -17.01 1.70
C ASP A 252 5.36 -17.23 3.18
N SER A 253 5.21 -16.22 4.05
CA SER A 253 5.59 -16.27 5.45
C SER A 253 4.38 -16.26 6.39
N ASP A 254 4.45 -17.06 7.45
CA ASP A 254 3.51 -16.98 8.59
C ASP A 254 3.94 -15.91 9.63
N ALA A 255 5.08 -15.24 9.43
CA ALA A 255 5.58 -14.20 10.32
C ALA A 255 4.83 -12.88 10.14
N ASP A 256 5.00 -11.96 11.10
CA ASP A 256 4.46 -10.61 10.98
C ASP A 256 5.04 -9.91 9.71
N PRO A 257 4.22 -9.27 8.87
CA PRO A 257 4.71 -8.53 7.70
C PRO A 257 5.83 -7.53 8.00
N ARG A 258 5.86 -6.95 9.21
CA ARG A 258 6.93 -6.07 9.67
C ARG A 258 8.27 -6.81 9.79
N ASP A 259 8.27 -8.01 10.37
CA ASP A 259 9.49 -8.80 10.55
C ASP A 259 10.06 -9.21 9.18
N VAL A 260 9.19 -9.64 8.26
CA VAL A 260 9.58 -9.99 6.88
C VAL A 260 10.13 -8.77 6.13
N ALA A 261 9.47 -7.62 6.26
CA ALA A 261 9.94 -6.38 5.64
C ALA A 261 11.29 -5.90 6.20
N SER A 262 11.52 -6.10 7.50
CA SER A 262 12.80 -5.86 8.18
C SER A 262 13.92 -6.74 7.62
N ASP A 263 13.66 -8.03 7.41
CA ASP A 263 14.62 -8.96 6.82
C ASP A 263 14.91 -8.62 5.35
N TRP A 264 13.87 -8.23 4.59
CA TRP A 264 14.04 -7.74 3.23
C TRP A 264 14.88 -6.47 3.19
N MET A 265 14.60 -5.50 4.07
CA MET A 265 15.36 -4.26 4.23
C MET A 265 16.86 -4.55 4.44
N ARG A 266 17.20 -5.42 5.38
CA ARG A 266 18.60 -5.81 5.68
C ARG A 266 19.27 -6.50 4.49
N SER A 267 18.52 -7.25 3.70
CA SER A 267 19.01 -7.94 2.51
C SER A 267 19.21 -6.99 1.31
N ASN A 268 18.55 -5.83 1.33
CA ASN A 268 18.56 -4.82 0.27
C ASN A 268 19.11 -3.47 0.75
N GLN A 269 20.01 -3.47 1.73
CA GLN A 269 20.55 -2.25 2.36
C GLN A 269 21.03 -1.18 1.37
N PRO A 270 21.73 -1.48 0.26
CA PRO A 270 22.14 -0.45 -0.69
C PRO A 270 20.98 0.32 -1.35
N VAL A 271 19.82 -0.32 -1.50
CA VAL A 271 18.59 0.31 -2.01
C VAL A 271 18.01 1.21 -0.93
N VAL A 272 17.88 0.71 0.29
CA VAL A 272 17.38 1.45 1.47
C VAL A 272 18.23 2.67 1.78
N ASP A 273 19.56 2.52 1.78
CA ASP A 273 20.50 3.63 1.97
C ASP A 273 20.33 4.76 0.95
N SER A 274 19.78 4.46 -0.22
CA SER A 274 19.51 5.48 -1.24
C SER A 274 18.30 6.35 -0.93
N TRP A 275 17.42 5.91 -0.06
CA TRP A 275 16.23 6.64 0.37
C TRP A 275 16.48 7.49 1.60
N ILE A 276 17.36 7.03 2.51
CA ILE A 276 17.63 7.71 3.78
C ILE A 276 18.33 9.04 3.54
N PRO A 277 17.85 10.15 4.13
CA PRO A 277 18.51 11.45 4.05
C PRO A 277 19.94 11.39 4.52
N ARG A 278 20.86 11.99 3.76
CA ARG A 278 22.26 12.12 4.17
C ARG A 278 22.40 13.38 5.02
N SER A 279 22.72 13.19 6.29
CA SER A 279 23.05 14.29 7.23
C SER A 279 24.30 15.09 6.81
#